data_ef5d7c81ddabda0b11ffce5317371c33
#
_entry.id   ef5d7c81ddabda0b11ffce5317371c33
#
_cell.length_a   1.000
_cell.length_b   1.000
_cell.length_c   1.000
_cell.angle_alpha   90.00
_cell.angle_beta   90.00
_cell.angle_gamma   90.00
#
_symmetry.space_group_name_H-M   'P 1'
#
loop_
_entity.id
_entity.type
_entity.pdbx_description
1 polymer ?
#
loop_
_entity_poly.entity_id
_entity_poly.type
_entity_poly.pdbx_seq_one_letter_code
_entity_poly.pdbx_strand_id
1 'polypeptide(L)'
;MIYLDNAASTAVHPEVVKEMLPYFDTQYGNPSSIHQFGRKAKNAMQKARKQVAALIGAEPNEILFTSGGTESNNTIFYGIKFQGEKFEPSHIITSSIEHDAVLEPIREFEKNGCQITYLPVDKHGMINPDDITKSISEQTVMISIMFANNEVGTIQPIKEISKICNKYQIPLHTDAVQAVGKVPINVKELGVDALSISSHKIINNQ
;
A
#
# COMPACT_ATOMS: atom_id res chain seq x y z
N MET A 1 8.09 -32.14 -1.68
CA MET A 1 8.47 -30.90 -2.42
C MET A 1 8.54 -29.77 -1.42
N ILE A 2 9.59 -28.97 -1.41
CA ILE A 2 9.76 -27.81 -0.52
C ILE A 2 9.49 -26.56 -1.34
N TYR A 3 8.52 -25.72 -0.89
CA TYR A 3 8.22 -24.44 -1.54
C TYR A 3 8.99 -23.33 -0.83
N LEU A 4 9.83 -22.60 -1.57
CA LEU A 4 10.72 -21.55 -1.05
C LEU A 4 10.42 -20.16 -1.62
N ASP A 5 9.41 -20.02 -2.50
CA ASP A 5 9.05 -18.75 -3.13
C ASP A 5 7.93 -18.02 -2.37
N ASN A 6 8.14 -17.82 -1.08
CA ASN A 6 7.17 -17.11 -0.23
C ASN A 6 7.09 -15.59 -0.54
N ALA A 7 8.05 -15.05 -1.28
CA ALA A 7 8.00 -13.68 -1.78
C ALA A 7 6.93 -13.52 -2.89
N ALA A 8 6.73 -14.54 -3.72
CA ALA A 8 5.68 -14.54 -4.75
C ALA A 8 4.28 -14.79 -4.15
N SER A 9 4.12 -15.82 -3.31
CA SER A 9 2.84 -16.14 -2.67
C SER A 9 3.05 -17.00 -1.43
N THR A 10 2.10 -16.97 -0.49
CA THR A 10 2.08 -17.85 0.68
C THR A 10 0.80 -18.66 0.73
N ALA A 11 0.84 -19.87 1.32
CA ALA A 11 -0.36 -20.64 1.58
C ALA A 11 -1.28 -19.89 2.55
N VAL A 12 -2.60 -19.98 2.32
CA VAL A 12 -3.56 -19.43 3.26
C VAL A 12 -3.52 -20.25 4.56
N HIS A 13 -3.37 -19.58 5.69
CA HIS A 13 -3.33 -20.25 6.99
C HIS A 13 -4.64 -21.04 7.24
N PRO A 14 -4.59 -22.29 7.77
CA PRO A 14 -5.78 -23.11 7.96
C PRO A 14 -6.89 -22.43 8.78
N GLU A 15 -6.56 -21.67 9.82
CA GLU A 15 -7.56 -20.91 10.60
C GLU A 15 -8.22 -19.81 9.76
N VAL A 16 -7.49 -19.17 8.83
CA VAL A 16 -8.06 -18.18 7.91
C VAL A 16 -9.03 -18.85 6.96
N VAL A 17 -8.67 -20.01 6.38
CA VAL A 17 -9.58 -20.79 5.52
C VAL A 17 -10.87 -21.11 6.28
N LYS A 18 -10.76 -21.60 7.53
CA LYS A 18 -11.90 -21.92 8.38
C LYS A 18 -12.82 -20.71 8.64
N GLU A 19 -12.24 -19.53 8.90
CA GLU A 19 -12.99 -18.29 9.09
C GLU A 19 -13.64 -17.78 7.79
N MET A 20 -13.07 -18.07 6.62
CA MET A 20 -13.62 -17.68 5.32
C MET A 20 -14.78 -18.56 4.85
N LEU A 21 -14.74 -19.88 5.10
CA LEU A 21 -15.70 -20.84 4.58
C LEU A 21 -17.17 -20.46 4.79
N PRO A 22 -17.62 -19.96 5.96
CA PRO A 22 -19.03 -19.61 6.15
C PRO A 22 -19.56 -18.51 5.20
N TYR A 23 -18.67 -17.67 4.66
CA TYR A 23 -19.08 -16.59 3.76
C TYR A 23 -19.32 -17.04 2.32
N PHE A 24 -18.95 -18.28 1.98
CA PHE A 24 -19.21 -18.87 0.67
C PHE A 24 -20.56 -19.60 0.60
N ASP A 25 -21.14 -20.00 1.74
CA ASP A 25 -22.37 -20.79 1.76
C ASP A 25 -23.48 -20.28 2.71
N THR A 26 -23.15 -20.03 3.97
CA THR A 26 -24.15 -19.73 5.01
C THR A 26 -24.28 -18.25 5.37
N GLN A 27 -23.22 -17.43 5.18
CA GLN A 27 -23.16 -16.01 5.53
C GLN A 27 -22.94 -15.09 4.30
N TYR A 28 -23.52 -15.46 3.19
CA TYR A 28 -23.37 -14.80 1.88
C TYR A 28 -24.18 -13.51 1.71
N GLY A 29 -24.75 -12.94 2.77
CA GLY A 29 -25.61 -11.77 2.70
C GLY A 29 -24.89 -10.52 2.17
N ASN A 30 -25.60 -9.72 1.37
CA ASN A 30 -25.07 -8.43 0.92
C ASN A 30 -24.97 -7.46 2.12
N PRO A 31 -23.78 -6.92 2.46
CA PRO A 31 -23.60 -6.02 3.62
C PRO A 31 -24.38 -4.71 3.53
N SER A 32 -24.88 -4.32 2.35
CA SER A 32 -25.73 -3.13 2.17
C SER A 32 -27.19 -3.40 2.47
N SER A 33 -27.62 -4.67 2.62
CA SER A 33 -29.00 -5.04 2.91
C SER A 33 -29.36 -4.78 4.38
N ILE A 34 -30.60 -4.29 4.62
CA ILE A 34 -31.08 -3.94 5.96
C ILE A 34 -31.55 -5.13 6.80
N HIS A 35 -31.78 -6.29 6.17
CA HIS A 35 -32.23 -7.51 6.85
C HIS A 35 -31.09 -8.25 7.57
N GLN A 36 -31.44 -9.31 8.32
CA GLN A 36 -30.51 -10.02 9.20
C GLN A 36 -29.25 -10.54 8.50
N PHE A 37 -29.38 -11.11 7.29
CA PHE A 37 -28.22 -11.60 6.51
C PHE A 37 -27.25 -10.46 6.17
N GLY A 38 -27.77 -9.31 5.70
CA GLY A 38 -26.92 -8.15 5.41
C GLY A 38 -26.23 -7.60 6.66
N ARG A 39 -26.95 -7.51 7.79
CA ARG A 39 -26.34 -7.07 9.05
C ARG A 39 -25.22 -7.98 9.52
N LYS A 40 -25.33 -9.32 9.37
CA LYS A 40 -24.26 -10.27 9.70
C LYS A 40 -23.02 -10.01 8.85
N ALA A 41 -23.18 -9.91 7.53
CA ALA A 41 -22.07 -9.62 6.62
C ALA A 41 -21.42 -8.26 6.92
N LYS A 42 -22.21 -7.21 7.16
CA LYS A 42 -21.72 -5.89 7.55
C LYS A 42 -20.90 -5.94 8.85
N ASN A 43 -21.38 -6.66 9.85
CA ASN A 43 -20.67 -6.80 11.13
C ASN A 43 -19.34 -7.52 10.96
N ALA A 44 -19.28 -8.55 10.11
CA ALA A 44 -18.03 -9.27 9.79
C ALA A 44 -17.01 -8.36 9.11
N MET A 45 -17.44 -7.57 8.10
CA MET A 45 -16.59 -6.57 7.45
C MET A 45 -16.08 -5.52 8.44
N GLN A 46 -16.94 -5.03 9.35
CA GLN A 46 -16.51 -4.07 10.37
C GLN A 46 -15.51 -4.68 11.38
N LYS A 47 -15.70 -5.94 11.75
CA LYS A 47 -14.73 -6.68 12.59
C LYS A 47 -13.37 -6.78 11.89
N ALA A 48 -13.35 -7.23 10.62
CA ALA A 48 -12.14 -7.32 9.82
C ALA A 48 -11.42 -5.97 9.68
N ARG A 49 -12.18 -4.90 9.42
CA ARG A 49 -11.67 -3.54 9.31
C ARG A 49 -10.97 -3.08 10.60
N LYS A 50 -11.57 -3.33 11.76
CA LYS A 50 -10.95 -3.03 13.06
C LYS A 50 -9.67 -3.84 13.30
N GLN A 51 -9.63 -5.10 12.87
CA GLN A 51 -8.46 -5.96 13.03
C GLN A 51 -7.30 -5.46 12.14
N VAL A 52 -7.58 -5.11 10.88
CA VAL A 52 -6.55 -4.55 9.98
C VAL A 52 -6.06 -3.21 10.50
N ALA A 53 -6.97 -2.32 10.93
CA ALA A 53 -6.59 -1.04 11.52
C ALA A 53 -5.67 -1.21 12.73
N ALA A 54 -6.01 -2.11 13.66
CA ALA A 54 -5.19 -2.39 14.84
C ALA A 54 -3.81 -2.96 14.47
N LEU A 55 -3.72 -3.75 13.39
CA LEU A 55 -2.46 -4.36 12.93
C LEU A 55 -1.43 -3.29 12.50
N ILE A 56 -1.90 -2.19 11.90
CA ILE A 56 -1.02 -1.14 11.35
C ILE A 56 -1.07 0.18 12.13
N GLY A 57 -1.80 0.24 13.24
CA GLY A 57 -1.95 1.46 14.05
C GLY A 57 -2.83 2.55 13.43
N ALA A 58 -3.73 2.17 12.51
CA ALA A 58 -4.70 3.06 11.85
C ALA A 58 -6.06 3.11 12.58
N GLU A 59 -6.93 4.04 12.18
CA GLU A 59 -8.34 4.03 12.57
C GLU A 59 -9.18 3.18 11.61
N PRO A 60 -10.28 2.53 12.07
CA PRO A 60 -11.08 1.67 11.20
C PRO A 60 -11.67 2.36 9.97
N ASN A 61 -11.95 3.65 10.03
CA ASN A 61 -12.47 4.44 8.90
C ASN A 61 -11.38 4.81 7.86
N GLU A 62 -10.11 4.61 8.19
CA GLU A 62 -8.97 4.81 7.28
C GLU A 62 -8.67 3.55 6.44
N ILE A 63 -9.35 2.42 6.70
CA ILE A 63 -9.13 1.18 5.96
C ILE A 63 -10.07 1.07 4.75
N LEU A 64 -9.52 0.93 3.57
CA LEU A 64 -10.23 0.61 2.33
C LEU A 64 -9.91 -0.82 1.91
N PHE A 65 -10.91 -1.68 1.75
CA PHE A 65 -10.73 -3.01 1.18
C PHE A 65 -10.76 -2.96 -0.34
N THR A 66 -9.76 -3.58 -0.94
CA THR A 66 -9.60 -3.73 -2.39
C THR A 66 -9.39 -5.20 -2.74
N SER A 67 -9.32 -5.55 -4.02
CA SER A 67 -9.06 -6.92 -4.48
C SER A 67 -7.61 -7.38 -4.26
N GLY A 68 -6.68 -6.43 -3.97
CA GLY A 68 -5.27 -6.76 -3.74
C GLY A 68 -4.35 -5.54 -3.82
N GLY A 69 -3.03 -5.77 -3.66
CA GLY A 69 -2.02 -4.70 -3.64
C GLY A 69 -2.02 -3.84 -4.90
N THR A 70 -2.21 -4.44 -6.08
CA THR A 70 -2.27 -3.71 -7.35
C THR A 70 -3.43 -2.72 -7.38
N GLU A 71 -4.64 -3.13 -6.99
CA GLU A 71 -5.78 -2.21 -6.93
C GLU A 71 -5.57 -1.15 -5.84
N SER A 72 -4.96 -1.50 -4.70
CA SER A 72 -4.64 -0.53 -3.65
C SER A 72 -3.72 0.57 -4.18
N ASN A 73 -2.62 0.22 -4.83
CA ASN A 73 -1.68 1.17 -5.43
C ASN A 73 -2.38 2.04 -6.50
N ASN A 74 -3.12 1.41 -7.42
CA ASN A 74 -3.88 2.14 -8.45
C ASN A 74 -4.89 3.11 -7.85
N THR A 75 -5.62 2.72 -6.81
CA THR A 75 -6.61 3.57 -6.14
C THR A 75 -5.96 4.85 -5.61
N ILE A 76 -4.76 4.74 -5.03
CA ILE A 76 -4.01 5.90 -4.51
C ILE A 76 -3.57 6.80 -5.67
N PHE A 77 -2.92 6.25 -6.70
CA PHE A 77 -2.42 7.04 -7.83
C PHE A 77 -3.55 7.73 -8.61
N TYR A 78 -4.62 7.02 -8.93
CA TYR A 78 -5.76 7.61 -9.63
C TYR A 78 -6.57 8.58 -8.75
N GLY A 79 -6.55 8.39 -7.40
CA GLY A 79 -7.14 9.34 -6.46
C GLY A 79 -6.49 10.73 -6.50
N ILE A 80 -5.18 10.80 -6.71
CA ILE A 80 -4.46 12.07 -6.86
C ILE A 80 -4.80 12.75 -8.18
N LYS A 81 -4.90 11.99 -9.28
CA LYS A 81 -5.23 12.53 -10.62
C LYS A 81 -6.57 13.27 -10.64
N PHE A 82 -7.55 12.86 -9.80
CA PHE A 82 -8.87 13.46 -9.76
C PHE A 82 -8.98 14.73 -8.89
N GLN A 83 -7.90 15.15 -8.22
CA GLN A 83 -7.91 16.40 -7.43
C GLN A 83 -7.77 17.69 -8.28
N GLY A 84 -7.48 17.58 -9.60
CA GLY A 84 -7.39 18.69 -10.53
C GLY A 84 -8.28 18.52 -11.77
N GLU A 85 -9.00 19.59 -12.17
CA GLU A 85 -9.86 19.57 -13.37
C GLU A 85 -9.09 19.54 -14.71
N LYS A 86 -7.76 19.63 -14.68
CA LYS A 86 -6.89 19.60 -15.86
C LYS A 86 -5.63 18.78 -15.57
N PHE A 87 -5.08 18.16 -16.61
CA PHE A 87 -3.70 17.67 -16.68
C PHE A 87 -2.71 18.84 -16.55
N GLU A 88 -2.70 19.50 -15.38
CA GLU A 88 -1.61 20.42 -15.08
C GLU A 88 -0.34 19.58 -14.91
N PRO A 89 0.82 20.09 -15.33
CA PRO A 89 2.06 19.37 -15.18
C PRO A 89 2.27 19.07 -13.70
N SER A 90 2.01 17.81 -13.32
CA SER A 90 2.23 17.29 -11.98
C SER A 90 3.51 16.47 -11.97
N HIS A 91 4.16 16.39 -10.81
CA HIS A 91 5.39 15.65 -10.62
C HIS A 91 5.21 14.60 -9.52
N ILE A 92 5.67 13.39 -9.79
CA ILE A 92 5.69 12.28 -8.82
C ILE A 92 7.13 11.81 -8.64
N ILE A 93 7.54 11.59 -7.40
CA ILE A 93 8.83 11.01 -7.05
C ILE A 93 8.61 9.58 -6.59
N THR A 94 9.36 8.64 -7.17
CA THR A 94 9.31 7.22 -6.82
C THR A 94 10.71 6.61 -6.85
N SER A 95 10.87 5.35 -6.41
CA SER A 95 12.16 4.66 -6.55
C SER A 95 12.25 3.83 -7.83
N SER A 96 13.47 3.58 -8.28
CA SER A 96 13.73 2.73 -9.47
C SER A 96 13.47 1.23 -9.21
N ILE A 97 13.24 0.82 -7.96
CA ILE A 97 13.09 -0.57 -7.54
C ILE A 97 11.69 -0.92 -7.06
N GLU A 98 10.70 -0.07 -7.36
CA GLU A 98 9.31 -0.34 -7.02
C GLU A 98 8.79 -1.60 -7.73
N HIS A 99 7.76 -2.21 -7.14
CA HIS A 99 7.01 -3.28 -7.80
C HIS A 99 6.24 -2.76 -9.02
N ASP A 100 6.01 -3.60 -10.04
CA ASP A 100 5.25 -3.22 -11.25
C ASP A 100 3.86 -2.68 -10.95
N ALA A 101 3.22 -3.10 -9.84
CA ALA A 101 1.94 -2.55 -9.39
C ALA A 101 2.00 -1.03 -9.06
N VAL A 102 3.19 -0.48 -8.87
CA VAL A 102 3.50 0.95 -8.70
C VAL A 102 4.05 1.53 -10.00
N LEU A 103 5.00 0.84 -10.65
CA LEU A 103 5.67 1.38 -11.83
C LEU A 103 4.73 1.50 -13.05
N GLU A 104 3.83 0.54 -13.28
CA GLU A 104 2.95 0.58 -14.45
C GLU A 104 1.96 1.77 -14.43
N PRO A 105 1.21 2.05 -13.35
CA PRO A 105 0.39 3.24 -13.29
C PRO A 105 1.21 4.54 -13.38
N ILE A 106 2.42 4.58 -12.82
CA ILE A 106 3.31 5.75 -12.92
C ILE A 106 3.75 5.97 -14.37
N ARG A 107 4.15 4.91 -15.10
CA ARG A 107 4.48 4.99 -16.53
C ARG A 107 3.29 5.46 -17.38
N GLU A 108 2.07 5.10 -16.99
CA GLU A 108 0.87 5.59 -17.67
C GLU A 108 0.66 7.10 -17.43
N PHE A 109 0.93 7.59 -16.21
CA PHE A 109 0.92 9.03 -15.94
C PHE A 109 2.01 9.78 -16.71
N GLU A 110 3.21 9.21 -16.80
CA GLU A 110 4.33 9.78 -17.56
C GLU A 110 3.96 9.95 -19.05
N LYS A 111 3.36 8.93 -19.67
CA LYS A 111 2.84 9.01 -21.06
C LYS A 111 1.77 10.09 -21.22
N ASN A 112 1.04 10.43 -20.16
CA ASN A 112 0.00 11.46 -20.16
C ASN A 112 0.50 12.83 -19.68
N GLY A 113 1.83 13.06 -19.64
CA GLY A 113 2.44 14.35 -19.37
C GLY A 113 2.77 14.65 -17.91
N CYS A 114 2.61 13.68 -16.98
CA CYS A 114 3.11 13.81 -15.62
C CYS A 114 4.64 13.67 -15.62
N GLN A 115 5.34 14.55 -14.94
CA GLN A 115 6.78 14.42 -14.75
C GLN A 115 7.05 13.36 -13.67
N ILE A 116 8.00 12.45 -13.94
CA ILE A 116 8.36 11.39 -12.99
C ILE A 116 9.85 11.47 -12.67
N THR A 117 10.19 11.46 -11.38
CA THR A 117 11.56 11.25 -10.93
C THR A 117 11.68 9.85 -10.34
N TYR A 118 12.49 9.01 -11.00
CA TYR A 118 12.88 7.69 -10.49
C TYR A 118 14.19 7.82 -9.71
N LEU A 119 14.10 7.76 -8.38
CA LEU A 119 15.29 7.84 -7.52
C LEU A 119 16.18 6.61 -7.71
N PRO A 120 17.48 6.79 -7.87
CA PRO A 120 18.43 5.69 -7.86
C PRO A 120 18.54 5.10 -6.46
N VAL A 121 19.00 3.85 -6.39
CA VAL A 121 19.34 3.15 -5.14
C VAL A 121 20.82 2.82 -5.11
N ASP A 122 21.35 2.61 -3.92
CA ASP A 122 22.71 2.12 -3.73
C ASP A 122 22.82 0.61 -4.07
N LYS A 123 24.01 0.04 -3.89
CA LYS A 123 24.29 -1.40 -4.14
C LYS A 123 23.48 -2.35 -3.23
N HIS A 124 22.84 -1.85 -2.20
CA HIS A 124 22.00 -2.61 -1.28
C HIS A 124 20.51 -2.37 -1.55
N GLY A 125 20.15 -1.59 -2.57
CA GLY A 125 18.77 -1.22 -2.88
C GLY A 125 18.19 -0.15 -1.96
N MET A 126 19.02 0.64 -1.26
CA MET A 126 18.59 1.73 -0.37
C MET A 126 18.57 3.05 -1.12
N ILE A 127 17.48 3.83 -1.01
CA ILE A 127 17.44 5.21 -1.48
C ILE A 127 18.16 6.13 -0.49
N ASN A 128 18.70 7.24 -1.01
CA ASN A 128 19.21 8.33 -0.18
C ASN A 128 18.10 9.38 0.02
N PRO A 129 17.61 9.64 1.26
CA PRO A 129 16.59 10.66 1.52
C PRO A 129 16.94 12.06 1.02
N ASP A 130 18.22 12.42 0.95
CA ASP A 130 18.66 13.71 0.41
C ASP A 130 18.32 13.87 -1.07
N ASP A 131 18.24 12.78 -1.83
CA ASP A 131 17.90 12.84 -3.24
C ASP A 131 16.41 13.14 -3.45
N ILE A 132 15.54 12.75 -2.51
CA ILE A 132 14.14 13.21 -2.47
C ILE A 132 14.10 14.74 -2.34
N THR A 133 14.82 15.28 -1.36
CA THR A 133 14.86 16.73 -1.12
C THR A 133 15.32 17.52 -2.35
N LYS A 134 16.31 17.01 -3.09
CA LYS A 134 16.82 17.63 -4.32
C LYS A 134 15.84 17.56 -5.49
N SER A 135 14.97 16.55 -5.49
CA SER A 135 14.01 16.29 -6.57
C SER A 135 12.68 17.00 -6.39
N ILE A 136 12.36 17.46 -5.19
CA ILE A 136 11.10 18.18 -4.91
C ILE A 136 11.03 19.48 -5.70
N SER A 137 9.88 19.71 -6.33
CA SER A 137 9.53 20.95 -7.03
C SER A 137 8.15 21.45 -6.59
N GLU A 138 7.75 22.64 -7.01
CA GLU A 138 6.40 23.18 -6.77
C GLU A 138 5.29 22.33 -7.41
N GLN A 139 5.65 21.53 -8.42
CA GLN A 139 4.74 20.61 -9.12
C GLN A 139 4.65 19.24 -8.45
N THR A 140 5.44 18.95 -7.41
CA THR A 140 5.45 17.64 -6.76
C THR A 140 4.16 17.42 -5.98
N VAL A 141 3.35 16.48 -6.44
CA VAL A 141 2.02 16.18 -5.86
C VAL A 141 2.02 14.92 -5.00
N MET A 142 3.01 14.05 -5.13
CA MET A 142 3.15 12.83 -4.34
C MET A 142 4.57 12.28 -4.36
N ILE A 143 4.94 11.62 -3.27
CA ILE A 143 6.12 10.75 -3.16
C ILE A 143 5.63 9.34 -2.86
N SER A 144 6.10 8.34 -3.63
CA SER A 144 5.74 6.94 -3.45
C SER A 144 6.99 6.08 -3.37
N ILE A 145 7.25 5.52 -2.19
CA ILE A 145 8.44 4.68 -1.93
C ILE A 145 7.99 3.40 -1.25
N MET A 146 8.35 2.24 -1.81
CA MET A 146 8.06 0.96 -1.20
C MET A 146 8.68 0.86 0.20
N PHE A 147 8.00 0.16 1.13
CA PHE A 147 8.52 -0.02 2.48
C PHE A 147 9.68 -1.03 2.51
N ALA A 148 9.49 -2.16 1.85
CA ALA A 148 10.49 -3.22 1.74
C ALA A 148 10.48 -3.82 0.34
N ASN A 149 11.66 -4.01 -0.24
CA ASN A 149 11.77 -4.58 -1.57
C ASN A 149 11.52 -6.10 -1.54
N ASN A 150 10.75 -6.59 -2.50
CA ASN A 150 10.33 -7.99 -2.60
C ASN A 150 11.45 -8.94 -3.05
N GLU A 151 12.51 -8.45 -3.67
CA GLU A 151 13.61 -9.25 -4.22
C GLU A 151 14.82 -9.27 -3.28
N VAL A 152 15.29 -8.09 -2.87
CA VAL A 152 16.52 -7.96 -2.06
C VAL A 152 16.24 -7.80 -0.56
N GLY A 153 14.98 -7.55 -0.16
CA GLY A 153 14.57 -7.46 1.24
C GLY A 153 14.95 -6.15 1.95
N THR A 154 15.53 -5.18 1.24
CA THR A 154 15.93 -3.90 1.82
C THR A 154 14.72 -3.12 2.32
N ILE A 155 14.78 -2.67 3.57
CA ILE A 155 13.76 -1.81 4.20
C ILE A 155 14.18 -0.36 3.99
N GLN A 156 13.31 0.44 3.37
CA GLN A 156 13.57 1.85 3.09
C GLN A 156 13.37 2.74 4.34
N PRO A 157 14.06 3.88 4.42
CA PRO A 157 14.02 4.79 5.57
C PRO A 157 12.74 5.65 5.58
N ILE A 158 11.55 5.00 5.58
CA ILE A 158 10.24 5.67 5.41
C ILE A 158 10.01 6.77 6.46
N LYS A 159 10.44 6.57 7.71
CA LYS A 159 10.30 7.58 8.77
C LYS A 159 11.13 8.85 8.51
N GLU A 160 12.28 8.72 7.88
CA GLU A 160 13.10 9.88 7.48
C GLU A 160 12.47 10.60 6.29
N ILE A 161 11.99 9.81 5.33
CA ILE A 161 11.28 10.32 4.14
C ILE A 161 10.02 11.07 4.56
N SER A 162 9.23 10.55 5.49
CA SER A 162 8.01 11.21 5.96
C SER A 162 8.28 12.58 6.57
N LYS A 163 9.40 12.76 7.27
CA LYS A 163 9.79 14.09 7.79
C LYS A 163 10.04 15.09 6.66
N ILE A 164 10.64 14.63 5.55
CA ILE A 164 10.85 15.46 4.36
C ILE A 164 9.49 15.80 3.75
N CYS A 165 8.64 14.79 3.52
CA CYS A 165 7.30 14.97 2.96
C CYS A 165 6.47 15.96 3.78
N ASN A 166 6.45 15.80 5.10
CA ASN A 166 5.74 16.70 6.02
C ASN A 166 6.26 18.15 5.96
N LYS A 167 7.58 18.34 5.86
CA LYS A 167 8.18 19.67 5.73
C LYS A 167 7.70 20.40 4.47
N TYR A 168 7.53 19.67 3.38
CA TYR A 168 7.09 20.21 2.09
C TYR A 168 5.58 20.06 1.84
N GLN A 169 4.84 19.48 2.78
CA GLN A 169 3.40 19.22 2.69
C GLN A 169 3.02 18.36 1.46
N ILE A 170 3.86 17.40 1.11
CA ILE A 170 3.67 16.47 0.01
C ILE A 170 3.19 15.13 0.56
N PRO A 171 2.06 14.55 0.07
CA PRO A 171 1.59 13.24 0.48
C PRO A 171 2.63 12.14 0.23
N LEU A 172 2.81 11.27 1.24
CA LEU A 172 3.67 10.09 1.17
C LEU A 172 2.84 8.81 1.09
N HIS A 173 2.99 8.08 -0.01
CA HIS A 173 2.52 6.70 -0.14
C HIS A 173 3.67 5.72 0.09
N THR A 174 3.37 4.57 0.70
CA THR A 174 4.31 3.44 0.79
C THR A 174 3.61 2.12 0.43
N ASP A 175 4.20 1.38 -0.51
CA ASP A 175 3.83 0.00 -0.75
C ASP A 175 4.46 -0.89 0.33
N ALA A 176 3.62 -1.33 1.29
CA ALA A 176 4.04 -2.17 2.41
C ALA A 176 3.61 -3.64 2.26
N VAL A 177 3.29 -4.08 1.04
CA VAL A 177 2.86 -5.44 0.73
C VAL A 177 3.85 -6.48 1.24
N GLN A 178 5.14 -6.21 1.18
CA GLN A 178 6.18 -7.12 1.67
C GLN A 178 6.56 -6.89 3.15
N ALA A 179 6.05 -5.87 3.81
CA ALA A 179 6.46 -5.47 5.16
C ALA A 179 5.45 -5.85 6.25
N VAL A 180 4.15 -5.61 6.03
CA VAL A 180 3.10 -5.89 7.03
C VAL A 180 3.07 -7.37 7.40
N GLY A 181 3.06 -7.65 8.69
CA GLY A 181 3.13 -9.01 9.25
C GLY A 181 4.56 -9.57 9.41
N LYS A 182 5.58 -8.93 8.81
CA LYS A 182 6.98 -9.34 8.91
C LYS A 182 7.82 -8.39 9.77
N VAL A 183 7.47 -7.11 9.73
CA VAL A 183 8.08 -6.07 10.59
C VAL A 183 6.97 -5.28 11.29
N PRO A 184 7.22 -4.73 12.49
CA PRO A 184 6.26 -3.86 13.15
C PRO A 184 5.99 -2.61 12.32
N ILE A 185 4.71 -2.30 12.09
CA ILE A 185 4.28 -1.10 11.37
C ILE A 185 3.25 -0.36 12.23
N ASN A 186 3.47 0.94 12.39
CA ASN A 186 2.50 1.88 12.94
C ASN A 186 2.47 3.11 12.04
N VAL A 187 1.37 3.28 11.30
CA VAL A 187 1.25 4.35 10.28
C VAL A 187 1.35 5.75 10.89
N LYS A 188 0.88 5.93 12.14
CA LYS A 188 0.98 7.22 12.86
C LYS A 188 2.42 7.58 13.21
N GLU A 189 3.22 6.57 13.60
CA GLU A 189 4.64 6.76 13.93
C GLU A 189 5.52 6.91 12.68
N LEU A 190 5.13 6.26 11.58
CA LEU A 190 5.79 6.38 10.29
C LEU A 190 5.51 7.73 9.64
N GLY A 191 4.32 8.30 9.85
CA GLY A 191 3.90 9.55 9.25
C GLY A 191 3.62 9.44 7.76
N VAL A 192 3.07 8.32 7.31
CA VAL A 192 2.63 8.10 5.93
C VAL A 192 1.16 8.49 5.76
N ASP A 193 0.79 9.01 4.59
CA ASP A 193 -0.58 9.40 4.26
C ASP A 193 -1.38 8.27 3.64
N ALA A 194 -0.70 7.36 2.94
CA ALA A 194 -1.30 6.17 2.33
C ALA A 194 -0.35 4.97 2.42
N LEU A 195 -0.93 3.78 2.65
CA LEU A 195 -0.17 2.54 2.76
C LEU A 195 -0.94 1.41 2.07
N SER A 196 -0.27 0.70 1.16
CA SER A 196 -0.82 -0.46 0.45
C SER A 196 -0.36 -1.77 1.10
N ILE A 197 -1.31 -2.70 1.30
CA ILE A 197 -1.04 -4.04 1.83
C ILE A 197 -1.75 -5.10 1.00
N SER A 198 -1.30 -6.35 1.12
CA SER A 198 -1.96 -7.48 0.48
C SER A 198 -2.02 -8.68 1.44
N SER A 199 -3.22 -9.20 1.67
CA SER A 199 -3.47 -10.23 2.68
C SER A 199 -2.67 -11.51 2.46
N HIS A 200 -2.44 -11.93 1.20
CA HIS A 200 -1.70 -13.15 0.87
C HIS A 200 -0.20 -13.09 1.17
N LYS A 201 0.31 -11.95 1.62
CA LYS A 201 1.71 -11.75 2.02
C LYS A 201 1.89 -11.61 3.54
N ILE A 202 0.79 -11.44 4.29
CA ILE A 202 0.84 -11.08 5.72
C ILE A 202 1.20 -12.28 6.60
N ILE A 203 0.72 -13.48 6.26
CA ILE A 203 0.91 -14.68 7.08
C ILE A 203 1.97 -15.57 6.44
N ASN A 204 3.16 -15.60 7.04
CA ASN A 204 4.12 -16.65 6.78
C ASN A 204 3.87 -17.78 7.77
N ASN A 205 3.46 -18.96 7.27
CA ASN A 205 3.64 -20.21 8.03
C ASN A 205 5.14 -20.49 8.08
N GLN A 206 5.77 -20.15 9.18
CA GLN A 206 7.05 -20.74 9.56
C GLN A 206 6.81 -22.05 10.25
#